data_239aa10382079ee1e0dd7ea956a1534f
#
_entry.id   239aa10382079ee1e0dd7ea956a1534f
#
_cell.length_a   1.000
_cell.length_b   1.000
_cell.length_c   1.000
_cell.angle_alpha   90.00
_cell.angle_beta   90.00
_cell.angle_gamma   90.00
#
_symmetry.space_group_name_H-M   'P 1'
#
loop_
_entity.id
_entity.type
_entity.pdbx_description
1 polymer ?
#
loop_
_entity_poly.entity_id
_entity_poly.type
_entity_poly.pdbx_seq_one_letter_code
_entity_poly.pdbx_strand_id
1 'polypeptide(L)'
;LVGSEMCIRDRYIDAKRNILLWQEPPCRAVLGYENDITRSMAADCKGEQFWFTRLHETDHGAFLRESDDTLCYAENGVVTPVLPRAEVKLRGLHNVENLLAAIAAVWGRVPVDVMRQVGSTFTGVEHRIEPVRVLDGVTYYNDSIASSPTRTIAGLRSFDQKIILIAGGYDKKIPYEPLAPEIVAHVKVLVLMGATAPRIEKAVRENPNFDPQALPILHADSMQHAVELARGAAKPGDIVSLSPASASFDLYPNFEVRGRDYKRIVNELQ
;
A
#
# COMPACT_ATOMS: atom_id res chain seq x y z
N LEU A 1 -3.02 29.84 3.79
CA LEU A 1 -2.80 28.43 4.14
C LEU A 1 -2.66 27.55 2.88
N VAL A 2 -3.43 27.77 1.82
CA VAL A 2 -3.33 27.03 0.54
C VAL A 2 -1.95 27.20 -0.12
N GLY A 3 -1.31 28.36 0.00
CA GLY A 3 0.02 28.62 -0.53
C GLY A 3 1.16 27.85 0.16
N SER A 4 1.00 27.45 1.43
CA SER A 4 2.03 26.70 2.17
C SER A 4 2.08 25.22 1.80
N GLU A 5 0.93 24.57 1.55
CA GLU A 5 0.87 23.17 1.15
C GLU A 5 1.37 22.96 -0.28
N MET A 6 1.01 23.86 -1.20
CA MET A 6 1.51 23.87 -2.57
C MET A 6 3.04 24.03 -2.59
N CYS A 7 3.57 24.95 -1.77
CA CYS A 7 5.02 25.15 -1.63
C CYS A 7 5.75 23.93 -1.07
N ILE A 8 5.15 23.17 -0.14
CA ILE A 8 5.72 21.93 0.40
C ILE A 8 5.74 20.84 -0.67
N ARG A 9 4.67 20.72 -1.45
CA ARG A 9 4.57 19.75 -2.54
C ARG A 9 5.62 20.04 -3.63
N ASP A 10 5.76 21.28 -4.03
CA ASP A 10 6.72 21.70 -5.05
C ASP A 10 8.16 21.42 -4.62
N ARG A 11 8.51 21.74 -3.38
CA ARG A 11 9.82 21.41 -2.81
C ARG A 11 10.09 19.91 -2.76
N TYR A 12 9.07 19.10 -2.48
CA TYR A 12 9.19 17.64 -2.50
C TYR A 12 9.45 17.13 -3.92
N ILE A 13 8.72 17.67 -4.91
CA ILE A 13 8.89 17.34 -6.34
C ILE A 13 10.32 17.70 -6.78
N ASP A 14 10.78 18.92 -6.47
CA ASP A 14 12.12 19.39 -6.82
C ASP A 14 13.22 18.54 -6.15
N ALA A 15 13.02 18.16 -4.89
CA ALA A 15 13.93 17.27 -4.20
C ALA A 15 14.06 15.91 -4.89
N LYS A 16 12.94 15.35 -5.40
CA LYS A 16 12.95 14.11 -6.18
C LYS A 16 13.57 14.26 -7.56
N ARG A 17 13.35 15.40 -8.21
CA ARG A 17 13.91 15.74 -9.52
C ARG A 17 15.44 15.71 -9.52
N ASN A 18 16.07 16.03 -8.40
CA ASN A 18 17.54 15.97 -8.26
C ASN A 18 18.12 14.60 -8.62
N ILE A 19 17.41 13.49 -8.40
CA ILE A 19 17.86 12.15 -8.76
C ILE A 19 18.10 12.06 -10.28
N LEU A 20 17.29 12.72 -11.10
CA LEU A 20 17.38 12.72 -12.55
C LEU A 20 18.41 13.73 -13.07
N LEU A 21 18.47 14.93 -12.47
CA LEU A 21 19.38 16.00 -12.85
C LEU A 21 20.85 15.65 -12.66
N TRP A 22 21.15 14.82 -11.64
CA TRP A 22 22.52 14.41 -11.30
C TRP A 22 22.90 13.04 -11.86
N GLN A 23 22.02 12.41 -12.63
CA GLN A 23 22.38 11.19 -13.37
C GLN A 23 23.31 11.52 -14.54
N GLU A 24 24.25 10.62 -14.79
CA GLU A 24 25.11 10.65 -15.97
C GLU A 24 24.97 9.31 -16.72
N PRO A 25 25.14 9.29 -18.06
CA PRO A 25 25.19 8.02 -18.80
C PRO A 25 26.31 7.11 -18.26
N PRO A 26 26.08 5.79 -18.12
CA PRO A 26 24.93 5.02 -18.58
C PRO A 26 23.86 4.76 -17.49
N CYS A 27 23.53 5.77 -16.67
CA CYS A 27 22.49 5.62 -15.65
C CYS A 27 21.12 5.39 -16.28
N ARG A 28 20.31 4.55 -15.62
CA ARG A 28 18.94 4.25 -16.02
C ARG A 28 17.94 4.98 -15.13
N ALA A 29 17.01 5.70 -15.73
CA ALA A 29 15.86 6.31 -15.05
C ALA A 29 14.60 5.51 -15.39
N VAL A 30 13.93 4.97 -14.34
CA VAL A 30 12.68 4.24 -14.48
C VAL A 30 11.54 5.15 -13.99
N LEU A 31 10.62 5.47 -14.89
CA LEU A 31 9.58 6.48 -14.68
C LEU A 31 8.18 5.88 -14.83
N GLY A 32 7.27 6.22 -13.91
CA GLY A 32 5.87 5.84 -14.01
C GLY A 32 5.12 6.69 -15.02
N TYR A 33 4.47 6.06 -15.98
CA TYR A 33 3.81 6.74 -17.10
C TYR A 33 2.48 7.38 -16.69
N GLU A 34 1.72 6.81 -15.76
CA GLU A 34 0.39 7.30 -15.37
C GLU A 34 0.44 8.61 -14.58
N ASN A 35 1.59 8.98 -14.03
CA ASN A 35 1.72 10.16 -13.20
C ASN A 35 2.29 11.33 -14.01
N ASP A 36 1.51 12.42 -14.16
CA ASP A 36 1.90 13.61 -14.93
C ASP A 36 3.19 14.26 -14.43
N ILE A 37 3.44 14.22 -13.11
CA ILE A 37 4.66 14.77 -12.52
C ILE A 37 5.87 13.96 -12.95
N THR A 38 5.81 12.62 -12.87
CA THR A 38 6.91 11.77 -13.29
C THR A 38 7.14 11.85 -14.80
N ARG A 39 6.07 11.95 -15.61
CA ARG A 39 6.21 12.20 -17.05
C ARG A 39 6.90 13.52 -17.34
N SER A 40 6.52 14.60 -16.63
CA SER A 40 7.16 15.91 -16.83
C SER A 40 8.64 15.92 -16.46
N MET A 41 9.06 15.07 -15.52
CA MET A 41 10.46 14.93 -15.12
C MET A 41 11.33 14.23 -16.15
N ALA A 42 10.76 13.54 -17.14
CA ALA A 42 11.52 12.85 -18.17
C ALA A 42 12.43 13.82 -18.97
N ALA A 43 12.00 15.07 -19.15
CA ALA A 43 12.80 16.10 -19.82
C ALA A 43 14.10 16.45 -19.06
N ASP A 44 14.15 16.22 -17.75
CA ASP A 44 15.31 16.50 -16.90
C ASP A 44 16.29 15.32 -16.82
N CYS A 45 15.91 14.18 -17.36
CA CYS A 45 16.70 12.97 -17.29
C CYS A 45 17.86 13.00 -18.28
N LYS A 46 19.09 12.88 -17.78
CA LYS A 46 20.32 12.77 -18.60
C LYS A 46 20.69 11.33 -18.91
N GLY A 47 20.13 10.38 -18.18
CA GLY A 47 20.33 8.96 -18.38
C GLY A 47 19.35 8.37 -19.40
N GLU A 48 19.44 7.05 -19.58
CA GLU A 48 18.50 6.29 -20.40
C GLU A 48 17.14 6.21 -19.71
N GLN A 49 16.05 6.52 -20.43
CA GLN A 49 14.70 6.56 -19.88
C GLN A 49 13.98 5.24 -20.16
N PHE A 50 13.41 4.64 -19.11
CA PHE A 50 12.58 3.45 -19.16
C PHE A 50 11.24 3.74 -18.49
N TRP A 51 10.18 3.29 -19.12
CA TRP A 51 8.84 3.49 -18.60
C TRP A 51 8.31 2.24 -17.89
N PHE A 52 7.48 2.44 -16.88
CA PHE A 52 6.58 1.39 -16.43
C PHE A 52 5.15 1.90 -16.42
N THR A 53 4.23 1.07 -16.86
CA THR A 53 2.83 1.43 -17.04
C THR A 53 1.92 0.21 -16.87
N ARG A 54 0.78 0.41 -16.26
CA ARG A 54 -0.23 -0.62 -16.11
C ARG A 54 -1.42 -0.43 -17.07
N LEU A 55 -1.64 0.79 -17.54
CA LEU A 55 -2.82 1.17 -18.31
C LEU A 55 -2.57 1.28 -19.81
N HIS A 56 -1.31 1.22 -20.24
CA HIS A 56 -0.91 1.39 -21.64
C HIS A 56 0.19 0.41 -22.01
N GLU A 57 0.27 0.04 -23.26
CA GLU A 57 1.47 -0.62 -23.79
C GLU A 57 2.54 0.43 -24.10
N THR A 58 3.81 0.07 -24.01
CA THR A 58 4.95 0.93 -24.31
C THR A 58 5.94 0.20 -25.19
N ASP A 59 6.64 0.94 -26.05
CA ASP A 59 7.68 0.39 -26.94
C ASP A 59 9.04 0.24 -26.24
N HIS A 60 9.20 0.86 -25.05
CA HIS A 60 10.44 0.85 -24.29
C HIS A 60 10.17 0.89 -22.78
N GLY A 61 10.13 -0.29 -22.17
CA GLY A 61 9.85 -0.42 -20.74
C GLY A 61 8.95 -1.57 -20.39
N ALA A 62 8.51 -1.59 -19.11
CA ALA A 62 7.66 -2.64 -18.59
C ALA A 62 6.17 -2.21 -18.59
N PHE A 63 5.28 -3.12 -18.97
CA PHE A 63 3.85 -2.86 -18.99
C PHE A 63 3.02 -4.10 -18.70
N LEU A 64 1.76 -3.87 -18.30
CA LEU A 64 0.76 -4.92 -18.20
C LEU A 64 0.05 -5.06 -19.54
N ARG A 65 0.21 -6.19 -20.22
CA ARG A 65 -0.48 -6.47 -21.46
C ARG A 65 -1.94 -6.86 -21.16
N GLU A 66 -2.88 -6.10 -21.73
CA GLU A 66 -4.31 -6.27 -21.44
C GLU A 66 -4.87 -7.60 -21.97
N SER A 67 -4.39 -8.06 -23.13
CA SER A 67 -4.95 -9.21 -23.84
C SER A 67 -4.89 -10.54 -23.08
N ASP A 68 -3.91 -10.71 -22.19
CA ASP A 68 -3.67 -11.94 -21.42
C ASP A 68 -3.24 -11.68 -19.97
N ASP A 69 -3.37 -10.42 -19.51
CA ASP A 69 -3.06 -9.99 -18.15
C ASP A 69 -1.64 -10.38 -17.70
N THR A 70 -0.65 -10.18 -18.60
CA THR A 70 0.76 -10.57 -18.40
C THR A 70 1.65 -9.35 -18.25
N LEU A 71 2.51 -9.34 -17.23
CA LEU A 71 3.59 -8.35 -17.09
C LEU A 71 4.64 -8.62 -18.16
N CYS A 72 4.85 -7.65 -19.02
CA CYS A 72 5.75 -7.72 -20.18
C CYS A 72 6.82 -6.64 -20.13
N TYR A 73 7.86 -6.82 -20.91
CA TYR A 73 8.84 -5.78 -21.22
C TYR A 73 9.01 -5.63 -22.72
N ALA A 74 9.01 -4.40 -23.22
CA ALA A 74 9.24 -4.07 -24.62
C ALA A 74 10.56 -3.34 -24.81
N GLU A 75 11.31 -3.74 -25.82
CA GLU A 75 12.56 -3.11 -26.27
C GLU A 75 12.82 -3.45 -27.72
N ASN A 76 13.22 -2.45 -28.53
CA ASN A 76 13.60 -2.63 -29.93
C ASN A 76 12.54 -3.37 -30.78
N GLY A 77 11.25 -3.11 -30.52
CA GLY A 77 10.15 -3.75 -31.25
C GLY A 77 9.87 -5.21 -30.82
N VAL A 78 10.56 -5.71 -29.80
CA VAL A 78 10.32 -7.04 -29.23
C VAL A 78 9.62 -6.93 -27.89
N VAL A 79 8.49 -7.64 -27.75
CA VAL A 79 7.77 -7.76 -26.48
C VAL A 79 8.08 -9.12 -25.85
N THR A 80 8.65 -9.09 -24.67
CA THR A 80 8.99 -10.28 -23.89
C THR A 80 8.05 -10.45 -22.71
N PRO A 81 7.25 -11.53 -22.61
CA PRO A 81 6.44 -11.83 -21.45
C PRO A 81 7.31 -12.25 -20.28
N VAL A 82 7.06 -11.70 -19.11
CA VAL A 82 7.83 -11.98 -17.89
C VAL A 82 7.02 -12.84 -16.91
N LEU A 83 5.81 -12.38 -16.52
CA LEU A 83 5.03 -13.04 -15.48
C LEU A 83 3.53 -12.78 -15.67
N PRO A 84 2.68 -13.83 -15.75
CA PRO A 84 1.22 -13.67 -15.66
C PRO A 84 0.82 -13.03 -14.33
N ARG A 85 -0.09 -12.05 -14.34
CA ARG A 85 -0.55 -11.39 -13.12
C ARG A 85 -1.15 -12.37 -12.10
N ALA A 86 -1.80 -13.42 -12.58
CA ALA A 86 -2.37 -14.46 -11.73
C ALA A 86 -1.34 -15.20 -10.85
N GLU A 87 -0.05 -15.21 -11.25
CA GLU A 87 1.04 -15.81 -10.49
C GLU A 87 1.62 -14.86 -9.43
N VAL A 88 1.31 -13.54 -9.49
CA VAL A 88 1.80 -12.55 -8.54
C VAL A 88 1.17 -12.80 -7.17
N LYS A 89 1.99 -13.05 -6.15
CA LYS A 89 1.54 -13.30 -4.77
C LYS A 89 1.16 -12.04 -4.03
N LEU A 90 1.73 -10.90 -4.41
CA LEU A 90 1.44 -9.62 -3.78
C LEU A 90 0.03 -9.14 -4.14
N ARG A 91 -0.76 -8.75 -3.13
CA ARG A 91 -2.11 -8.22 -3.31
C ARG A 91 -2.08 -6.75 -3.79
N GLY A 92 -3.07 -6.38 -4.59
CA GLY A 92 -3.35 -5.02 -5.02
C GLY A 92 -2.60 -4.57 -6.29
N LEU A 93 -3.28 -3.76 -7.09
CA LEU A 93 -2.78 -3.26 -8.37
C LEU A 93 -1.51 -2.41 -8.24
N HIS A 94 -1.34 -1.71 -7.12
CA HIS A 94 -0.11 -0.96 -6.84
C HIS A 94 1.13 -1.86 -6.75
N ASN A 95 0.98 -3.13 -6.39
CA ASN A 95 2.08 -4.08 -6.39
C ASN A 95 2.41 -4.60 -7.79
N VAL A 96 1.44 -4.65 -8.69
CA VAL A 96 1.71 -4.87 -10.11
C VAL A 96 2.56 -3.74 -10.66
N GLU A 97 2.24 -2.48 -10.35
CA GLU A 97 3.04 -1.30 -10.74
C GLU A 97 4.46 -1.36 -10.14
N ASN A 98 4.60 -1.76 -8.87
CA ASN A 98 5.90 -1.96 -8.23
C ASN A 98 6.74 -3.04 -8.94
N LEU A 99 6.12 -4.16 -9.35
CA LEU A 99 6.81 -5.21 -10.10
C LEU A 99 7.20 -4.74 -11.50
N LEU A 100 6.35 -4.00 -12.20
CA LEU A 100 6.69 -3.40 -13.49
C LEU A 100 7.88 -2.45 -13.37
N ALA A 101 7.89 -1.59 -12.33
CA ALA A 101 9.03 -0.73 -12.05
C ALA A 101 10.31 -1.53 -11.77
N ALA A 102 10.21 -2.61 -10.99
CA ALA A 102 11.35 -3.49 -10.71
C ALA A 102 11.87 -4.19 -11.96
N ILE A 103 10.98 -4.74 -12.80
CA ILE A 103 11.32 -5.36 -14.09
C ILE A 103 12.08 -4.35 -14.96
N ALA A 104 11.55 -3.12 -15.12
CA ALA A 104 12.20 -2.07 -15.90
C ALA A 104 13.59 -1.69 -15.34
N ALA A 105 13.74 -1.66 -14.01
CA ALA A 105 15.01 -1.32 -13.38
C ALA A 105 16.11 -2.36 -13.58
N VAL A 106 15.74 -3.66 -13.62
CA VAL A 106 16.72 -4.76 -13.70
C VAL A 106 16.83 -5.39 -15.07
N TRP A 107 16.05 -4.92 -16.05
CA TRP A 107 16.05 -5.46 -17.41
C TRP A 107 17.44 -5.47 -18.03
N GLY A 108 17.79 -6.58 -18.68
CA GLY A 108 19.12 -6.81 -19.26
C GLY A 108 20.25 -7.09 -18.25
N ARG A 109 19.96 -7.01 -16.94
CA ARG A 109 20.91 -7.33 -15.85
C ARG A 109 20.54 -8.61 -15.10
N VAL A 110 19.26 -8.94 -15.09
CA VAL A 110 18.71 -10.14 -14.45
C VAL A 110 18.00 -10.97 -15.51
N PRO A 111 18.22 -12.30 -15.57
CA PRO A 111 17.50 -13.19 -16.47
C PRO A 111 15.98 -13.18 -16.23
N VAL A 112 15.19 -13.35 -17.29
CA VAL A 112 13.72 -13.29 -17.22
C VAL A 112 13.13 -14.37 -16.33
N ASP A 113 13.69 -15.58 -16.35
CA ASP A 113 13.27 -16.69 -15.47
C ASP A 113 13.46 -16.35 -13.98
N VAL A 114 14.55 -15.66 -13.63
CA VAL A 114 14.80 -15.18 -12.27
C VAL A 114 13.77 -14.10 -11.88
N MET A 115 13.47 -13.15 -12.79
CA MET A 115 12.42 -12.14 -12.53
C MET A 115 11.06 -12.81 -12.31
N ARG A 116 10.71 -13.81 -13.11
CA ARG A 116 9.49 -14.63 -12.97
C ARG A 116 9.47 -15.36 -11.63
N GLN A 117 10.55 -16.04 -11.27
CA GLN A 117 10.67 -16.76 -10.02
C GLN A 117 10.45 -15.81 -8.83
N VAL A 118 11.14 -14.68 -8.81
CA VAL A 118 10.98 -13.69 -7.73
C VAL A 118 9.54 -13.16 -7.67
N GLY A 119 8.98 -12.73 -8.80
CA GLY A 119 7.62 -12.18 -8.87
C GLY A 119 6.54 -13.16 -8.44
N SER A 120 6.72 -14.47 -8.72
CA SER A 120 5.77 -15.53 -8.35
C SER A 120 5.95 -16.08 -6.94
N THR A 121 7.09 -15.83 -6.28
CA THR A 121 7.39 -16.38 -4.93
C THR A 121 7.46 -15.30 -3.85
N PHE A 122 7.71 -14.04 -4.22
CA PHE A 122 7.83 -12.96 -3.27
C PHE A 122 6.48 -12.63 -2.61
N THR A 123 6.39 -12.83 -1.31
CA THR A 123 5.15 -12.68 -0.52
C THR A 123 4.99 -11.31 0.13
N GLY A 124 5.94 -10.41 -0.07
CA GLY A 124 5.89 -9.04 0.46
C GLY A 124 6.97 -8.73 1.48
N VAL A 125 6.93 -7.50 1.95
CA VAL A 125 7.83 -6.97 2.98
C VAL A 125 7.11 -7.05 4.32
N GLU A 126 7.84 -7.38 5.38
CA GLU A 126 7.32 -7.37 6.75
C GLU A 126 6.58 -6.06 7.06
N HIS A 127 5.48 -6.14 7.77
CA HIS A 127 4.59 -5.02 8.13
C HIS A 127 3.81 -4.36 6.97
N ARG A 128 3.85 -4.89 5.76
CA ARG A 128 3.11 -4.34 4.60
C ARG A 128 2.12 -5.36 4.04
N ILE A 129 0.87 -5.27 4.48
CA ILE A 129 -0.21 -6.24 4.16
C ILE A 129 0.31 -7.68 4.34
N GLU A 130 1.12 -7.88 5.35
CA GLU A 130 1.79 -9.14 5.66
C GLU A 130 0.78 -10.12 6.24
N PRO A 131 0.55 -11.30 5.62
CA PRO A 131 -0.26 -12.34 6.24
C PRO A 131 0.46 -12.88 7.47
N VAL A 132 -0.22 -12.88 8.63
CA VAL A 132 0.34 -13.32 9.91
C VAL A 132 -0.09 -14.74 10.23
N ARG A 133 -1.40 -14.97 10.23
CA ARG A 133 -1.98 -16.25 10.66
C ARG A 133 -3.40 -16.42 10.12
N VAL A 134 -3.80 -17.65 9.91
CA VAL A 134 -5.20 -18.05 9.80
C VAL A 134 -5.59 -18.81 11.06
N LEU A 135 -6.61 -18.31 11.78
CA LEU A 135 -7.14 -18.94 13.00
C LEU A 135 -8.66 -18.98 12.91
N ASP A 136 -9.27 -20.15 13.11
CA ASP A 136 -10.72 -20.37 13.07
C ASP A 136 -11.38 -19.86 11.75
N GLY A 137 -10.64 -19.95 10.64
CA GLY A 137 -11.06 -19.46 9.34
C GLY A 137 -10.94 -17.92 9.16
N VAL A 138 -10.42 -17.19 10.15
CA VAL A 138 -10.14 -15.75 10.09
C VAL A 138 -8.70 -15.52 9.69
N THR A 139 -8.46 -14.66 8.69
CA THR A 139 -7.10 -14.32 8.26
C THR A 139 -6.66 -12.99 8.87
N TYR A 140 -5.52 -12.98 9.52
CA TYR A 140 -4.93 -11.79 10.16
C TYR A 140 -3.81 -11.21 9.32
N TYR A 141 -3.87 -9.89 9.05
CA TYR A 141 -2.86 -9.14 8.29
C TYR A 141 -2.21 -8.04 9.13
N ASN A 142 -0.91 -7.89 8.97
CA ASN A 142 -0.12 -6.82 9.55
C ASN A 142 0.26 -5.80 8.48
N ASP A 143 -0.32 -4.60 8.55
CA ASP A 143 0.01 -3.45 7.72
C ASP A 143 0.45 -2.25 8.58
N SER A 144 1.23 -2.54 9.63
CA SER A 144 1.69 -1.53 10.59
C SER A 144 2.49 -0.38 9.96
N ILE A 145 3.09 -0.59 8.79
CA ILE A 145 3.78 0.46 8.01
C ILE A 145 2.82 1.53 7.46
N ALA A 146 1.52 1.26 7.39
CA ALA A 146 0.51 2.21 6.94
C ALA A 146 0.27 3.32 7.98
N SER A 147 1.27 4.17 8.18
CA SER A 147 1.31 5.23 9.16
C SER A 147 0.73 6.58 8.66
N SER A 148 -0.13 6.53 7.65
CA SER A 148 -0.89 7.67 7.11
C SER A 148 -2.18 7.21 6.42
N PRO A 149 -3.21 8.08 6.34
CA PRO A 149 -4.48 7.77 5.66
C PRO A 149 -4.31 7.22 4.25
N THR A 150 -3.47 7.83 3.44
CA THR A 150 -3.24 7.41 2.04
C THR A 150 -2.73 5.97 1.93
N ARG A 151 -1.88 5.53 2.86
CA ARG A 151 -1.36 4.14 2.85
C ARG A 151 -2.43 3.14 3.26
N THR A 152 -3.22 3.46 4.29
CA THR A 152 -4.34 2.62 4.71
C THR A 152 -5.39 2.52 3.61
N ILE A 153 -5.69 3.60 2.87
CA ILE A 153 -6.57 3.57 1.70
C ILE A 153 -6.08 2.55 0.66
N ALA A 154 -4.80 2.59 0.33
CA ALA A 154 -4.22 1.63 -0.61
C ALA A 154 -4.34 0.18 -0.10
N GLY A 155 -4.14 -0.02 1.21
CA GLY A 155 -4.34 -1.31 1.87
C GLY A 155 -5.78 -1.80 1.80
N LEU A 156 -6.76 -0.95 2.15
CA LEU A 156 -8.18 -1.28 2.11
C LEU A 156 -8.64 -1.72 0.72
N ARG A 157 -8.22 -1.00 -0.32
CA ARG A 157 -8.53 -1.30 -1.72
C ARG A 157 -7.90 -2.58 -2.26
N SER A 158 -6.99 -3.22 -1.53
CA SER A 158 -6.34 -4.47 -1.93
C SER A 158 -7.11 -5.72 -1.52
N PHE A 159 -8.21 -5.57 -0.77
CA PHE A 159 -9.06 -6.66 -0.35
C PHE A 159 -10.37 -6.65 -1.16
N ASP A 160 -10.80 -7.85 -1.59
CA ASP A 160 -12.02 -8.03 -2.39
C ASP A 160 -13.29 -8.10 -1.54
N GLN A 161 -13.17 -7.96 -0.22
CA GLN A 161 -14.27 -8.00 0.74
C GLN A 161 -14.10 -6.95 1.83
N LYS A 162 -15.17 -6.62 2.55
CA LYS A 162 -15.09 -5.78 3.74
C LYS A 162 -14.31 -6.48 4.85
N ILE A 163 -13.41 -5.74 5.51
CA ILE A 163 -12.53 -6.26 6.55
C ILE A 163 -12.87 -5.70 7.93
N ILE A 164 -12.31 -6.31 8.97
CA ILE A 164 -12.25 -5.73 10.32
C ILE A 164 -10.94 -4.96 10.40
N LEU A 165 -11.04 -3.65 10.59
CA LEU A 165 -9.89 -2.76 10.60
C LEU A 165 -9.51 -2.35 12.04
N ILE A 166 -8.25 -2.54 12.41
CA ILE A 166 -7.65 -1.93 13.61
C ILE A 166 -6.88 -0.69 13.16
N ALA A 167 -7.29 0.50 13.64
CA ALA A 167 -6.72 1.78 13.24
C ALA A 167 -6.50 2.73 14.42
N GLY A 168 -5.66 3.75 14.18
CA GLY A 168 -5.31 4.78 15.14
C GLY A 168 -3.86 4.71 15.62
N GLY A 169 -3.48 5.67 16.45
CA GLY A 169 -2.12 5.86 16.94
C GLY A 169 -1.79 7.34 17.14
N TYR A 170 -0.53 7.72 16.96
CA TYR A 170 0.00 9.07 17.18
C TYR A 170 -0.51 10.08 16.15
N ASP A 171 -0.85 11.28 16.60
CA ASP A 171 -1.38 12.36 15.77
C ASP A 171 -0.25 13.18 15.09
N LYS A 172 -0.08 12.99 13.80
CA LYS A 172 0.78 13.84 12.95
C LYS A 172 0.08 15.09 12.43
N LYS A 173 -1.13 15.40 12.89
CA LYS A 173 -1.99 16.49 12.41
C LYS A 173 -2.35 16.39 10.91
N ILE A 174 -2.46 15.15 10.43
CA ILE A 174 -2.87 14.84 9.06
C ILE A 174 -4.41 14.75 9.00
N PRO A 175 -5.07 15.19 7.91
CA PRO A 175 -6.52 15.05 7.75
C PRO A 175 -6.93 13.58 7.58
N TYR A 176 -8.04 13.18 8.25
CA TYR A 176 -8.63 11.82 8.14
C TYR A 176 -9.88 11.79 7.26
N GLU A 177 -10.39 12.93 6.85
CA GLU A 177 -11.58 13.07 6.00
C GLU A 177 -11.47 12.25 4.69
N PRO A 178 -10.30 12.20 4.01
CA PRO A 178 -10.15 11.36 2.81
C PRO A 178 -10.22 9.85 3.07
N LEU A 179 -9.97 9.41 4.32
CA LEU A 179 -10.03 8.00 4.70
C LEU A 179 -11.47 7.53 4.97
N ALA A 180 -12.34 8.42 5.41
CA ALA A 180 -13.69 8.09 5.85
C ALA A 180 -14.54 7.38 4.78
N PRO A 181 -14.61 7.82 3.52
CA PRO A 181 -15.34 7.11 2.47
C PRO A 181 -14.83 5.68 2.24
N GLU A 182 -13.52 5.48 2.33
CA GLU A 182 -12.90 4.17 2.13
C GLU A 182 -13.19 3.22 3.30
N ILE A 183 -13.20 3.74 4.53
CA ILE A 183 -13.62 2.95 5.69
C ILE A 183 -15.08 2.52 5.53
N VAL A 184 -15.98 3.43 5.18
CA VAL A 184 -17.41 3.10 4.96
C VAL A 184 -17.59 2.05 3.86
N ALA A 185 -16.81 2.13 2.79
CA ALA A 185 -16.89 1.21 1.67
C ALA A 185 -16.29 -0.17 1.96
N HIS A 186 -15.14 -0.22 2.67
CA HIS A 186 -14.30 -1.43 2.76
C HIS A 186 -14.22 -2.05 4.16
N VAL A 187 -14.80 -1.43 5.19
CA VAL A 187 -14.73 -1.92 6.57
C VAL A 187 -16.10 -2.36 7.05
N LYS A 188 -16.17 -3.48 7.74
CA LYS A 188 -17.39 -4.01 8.38
C LYS A 188 -17.40 -3.79 9.90
N VAL A 189 -16.22 -3.70 10.53
CA VAL A 189 -16.06 -3.31 11.96
C VAL A 189 -14.78 -2.48 12.05
N LEU A 190 -14.87 -1.32 12.69
CA LEU A 190 -13.74 -0.44 12.92
C LEU A 190 -13.36 -0.49 14.40
N VAL A 191 -12.15 -0.96 14.70
CA VAL A 191 -11.57 -0.95 16.03
C VAL A 191 -10.56 0.19 16.11
N LEU A 192 -10.80 1.14 17.00
CA LEU A 192 -9.98 2.34 17.14
C LEU A 192 -9.16 2.33 18.42
N MET A 193 -7.90 2.76 18.33
CA MET A 193 -6.99 2.88 19.46
C MET A 193 -6.07 4.11 19.35
N GLY A 194 -5.48 4.52 20.47
CA GLY A 194 -4.49 5.59 20.50
C GLY A 194 -5.05 7.01 20.30
N ALA A 195 -4.16 7.99 20.24
CA ALA A 195 -4.50 9.42 20.30
C ALA A 195 -5.37 9.91 19.12
N THR A 196 -5.32 9.27 17.97
CA THR A 196 -6.09 9.66 16.79
C THR A 196 -7.47 9.02 16.67
N ALA A 197 -7.82 8.08 17.57
CA ALA A 197 -9.11 7.40 17.56
C ALA A 197 -10.31 8.38 17.46
N PRO A 198 -10.41 9.45 18.27
CA PRO A 198 -11.54 10.38 18.19
C PRO A 198 -11.62 11.14 16.87
N ARG A 199 -10.47 11.43 16.23
CA ARG A 199 -10.43 12.14 14.96
C ARG A 199 -10.86 11.25 13.80
N ILE A 200 -10.42 9.98 13.78
CA ILE A 200 -10.84 9.00 12.77
C ILE A 200 -12.34 8.75 12.92
N GLU A 201 -12.83 8.52 14.14
CA GLU A 201 -14.25 8.32 14.41
C GLU A 201 -15.09 9.51 13.94
N LYS A 202 -14.66 10.73 14.28
CA LYS A 202 -15.36 11.95 13.84
C LYS A 202 -15.48 11.99 12.32
N ALA A 203 -14.38 11.81 11.60
CA ALA A 203 -14.38 11.82 10.14
C ALA A 203 -15.32 10.74 9.54
N VAL A 204 -15.33 9.53 10.13
CA VAL A 204 -16.22 8.44 9.69
C VAL A 204 -17.69 8.78 9.98
N ARG A 205 -18.02 9.28 11.16
CA ARG A 205 -19.40 9.64 11.53
C ARG A 205 -19.96 10.82 10.73
N GLU A 206 -19.11 11.74 10.32
CA GLU A 206 -19.48 12.88 9.46
C GLU A 206 -19.64 12.49 7.98
N ASN A 207 -19.26 11.27 7.58
CA ASN A 207 -19.46 10.80 6.22
C ASN A 207 -20.96 10.55 5.95
N PRO A 208 -21.55 11.10 4.88
CA PRO A 208 -23.01 10.99 4.61
C PRO A 208 -23.49 9.56 4.38
N ASN A 209 -22.60 8.63 4.04
CA ASN A 209 -22.92 7.21 3.82
C ASN A 209 -22.62 6.35 5.07
N PHE A 210 -22.29 6.95 6.22
CA PHE A 210 -22.06 6.20 7.44
C PHE A 210 -23.37 5.68 8.02
N ASP A 211 -23.41 4.36 8.27
CA ASP A 211 -24.49 3.68 8.98
C ASP A 211 -23.91 2.97 10.21
N PRO A 212 -24.26 3.38 11.45
CA PRO A 212 -23.74 2.75 12.66
C PRO A 212 -24.17 1.29 12.85
N GLN A 213 -25.22 0.82 12.18
CA GLN A 213 -25.61 -0.58 12.20
C GLN A 213 -24.76 -1.43 11.25
N ALA A 214 -24.39 -0.86 10.10
CA ALA A 214 -23.57 -1.54 9.09
C ALA A 214 -22.07 -1.48 9.41
N LEU A 215 -21.62 -0.47 10.18
CA LEU A 215 -20.21 -0.23 10.54
C LEU A 215 -20.11 0.10 12.05
N PRO A 216 -20.13 -0.91 12.93
CA PRO A 216 -19.84 -0.71 14.34
C PRO A 216 -18.43 -0.17 14.56
N ILE A 217 -18.30 0.79 15.49
CA ILE A 217 -17.03 1.38 15.93
C ILE A 217 -16.79 0.95 17.38
N LEU A 218 -15.66 0.28 17.60
CA LEU A 218 -15.22 -0.23 18.89
C LEU A 218 -13.97 0.52 19.34
N HIS A 219 -13.76 0.66 20.64
CA HIS A 219 -12.60 1.35 21.21
C HIS A 219 -11.77 0.42 22.06
N ALA A 220 -10.46 0.45 21.83
CA ALA A 220 -9.47 -0.32 22.57
C ALA A 220 -8.45 0.60 23.23
N ASP A 221 -7.98 0.21 24.40
CA ASP A 221 -6.95 0.89 25.19
C ASP A 221 -5.54 0.35 24.93
N SER A 222 -5.45 -0.82 24.30
CA SER A 222 -4.20 -1.54 24.03
C SER A 222 -4.29 -2.36 22.74
N MET A 223 -3.16 -2.80 22.22
CA MET A 223 -3.12 -3.70 21.05
C MET A 223 -3.77 -5.05 21.38
N GLN A 224 -3.54 -5.57 22.58
CA GLN A 224 -4.16 -6.81 23.04
C GLN A 224 -5.69 -6.69 22.99
N HIS A 225 -6.23 -5.64 23.59
CA HIS A 225 -7.68 -5.38 23.61
C HIS A 225 -8.24 -5.16 22.19
N ALA A 226 -7.48 -4.46 21.31
CA ALA A 226 -7.90 -4.25 19.93
C ALA A 226 -8.02 -5.58 19.15
N VAL A 227 -7.07 -6.48 19.33
CA VAL A 227 -7.10 -7.81 18.70
C VAL A 227 -8.23 -8.67 19.28
N GLU A 228 -8.48 -8.62 20.58
CA GLU A 228 -9.60 -9.33 21.23
C GLU A 228 -10.97 -8.86 20.73
N LEU A 229 -11.18 -7.54 20.63
CA LEU A 229 -12.40 -6.96 20.06
C LEU A 229 -12.58 -7.36 18.58
N ALA A 230 -11.51 -7.27 17.81
CA ALA A 230 -11.53 -7.67 16.38
C ALA A 230 -11.87 -9.15 16.23
N ARG A 231 -11.26 -10.03 17.03
CA ARG A 231 -11.55 -11.46 17.05
C ARG A 231 -13.00 -11.75 17.44
N GLY A 232 -13.50 -11.09 18.49
CA GLY A 232 -14.88 -11.26 18.96
C GLY A 232 -15.94 -10.86 17.94
N ALA A 233 -15.59 -9.94 17.03
CA ALA A 233 -16.46 -9.51 15.92
C ALA A 233 -16.30 -10.35 14.66
N ALA A 234 -15.24 -11.16 14.55
CA ALA A 234 -14.91 -11.92 13.35
C ALA A 234 -15.69 -13.22 13.24
N LYS A 235 -15.93 -13.66 12.00
CA LYS A 235 -16.51 -14.97 11.63
C LYS A 235 -15.58 -15.66 10.65
N PRO A 236 -15.67 -17.01 10.52
CA PRO A 236 -14.92 -17.72 9.49
C PRO A 236 -15.09 -17.09 8.09
N GLY A 237 -14.00 -16.91 7.38
CA GLY A 237 -13.93 -16.18 6.10
C GLY A 237 -13.57 -14.71 6.23
N ASP A 238 -13.60 -14.13 7.44
CA ASP A 238 -13.26 -12.73 7.65
C ASP A 238 -11.76 -12.45 7.61
N ILE A 239 -11.46 -11.18 7.36
CA ILE A 239 -10.11 -10.61 7.42
C ILE A 239 -10.05 -9.60 8.56
N VAL A 240 -9.03 -9.72 9.42
CA VAL A 240 -8.63 -8.72 10.41
C VAL A 240 -7.33 -8.09 9.96
N SER A 241 -7.27 -6.78 9.84
CA SER A 241 -6.05 -6.07 9.44
C SER A 241 -5.70 -4.95 10.43
N LEU A 242 -4.45 -4.96 10.90
CA LEU A 242 -3.83 -3.79 11.52
C LEU A 242 -3.35 -2.87 10.41
N SER A 243 -4.08 -1.80 10.09
CA SER A 243 -3.67 -0.73 9.15
C SER A 243 -3.97 0.63 9.77
N PRO A 244 -3.02 1.16 10.56
CA PRO A 244 -3.28 2.17 11.57
C PRO A 244 -3.67 3.56 11.08
N ALA A 245 -3.37 3.93 9.83
CA ALA A 245 -3.52 5.29 9.29
C ALA A 245 -2.77 6.39 10.08
N SER A 246 -2.02 6.00 11.10
CA SER A 246 -1.37 6.87 12.08
C SER A 246 0.02 6.36 12.43
N ALA A 247 0.91 7.25 12.87
CA ALA A 247 2.19 6.84 13.42
C ALA A 247 2.00 6.04 14.72
N SER A 248 3.08 5.49 15.24
CA SER A 248 3.07 4.60 16.41
C SER A 248 3.51 5.28 17.72
N PHE A 249 4.03 6.50 17.65
CA PHE A 249 4.84 7.14 18.70
C PHE A 249 4.10 7.44 20.02
N ASP A 250 2.80 7.22 20.08
CA ASP A 250 2.00 7.29 21.32
C ASP A 250 2.13 6.04 22.20
N LEU A 251 2.24 4.86 21.57
CA LEU A 251 2.28 3.57 22.26
C LEU A 251 3.54 2.75 21.95
N TYR A 252 4.24 3.05 20.86
CA TYR A 252 5.40 2.29 20.38
C TYR A 252 6.48 3.21 19.82
N PRO A 253 7.77 2.87 19.95
CA PRO A 253 8.86 3.70 19.44
C PRO A 253 8.90 3.81 17.91
N ASN A 254 8.38 2.81 17.20
CA ASN A 254 8.27 2.79 15.74
C ASN A 254 7.22 1.79 15.26
N PHE A 255 6.90 1.81 13.95
CA PHE A 255 5.89 0.94 13.35
C PHE A 255 6.30 -0.54 13.35
N GLU A 256 7.59 -0.85 13.36
CA GLU A 256 8.11 -2.23 13.38
C GLU A 256 7.82 -2.89 14.72
N VAL A 257 8.07 -2.17 15.82
CA VAL A 257 7.76 -2.66 17.17
C VAL A 257 6.25 -2.86 17.33
N ARG A 258 5.42 -1.92 16.84
CA ARG A 258 3.97 -2.07 16.82
C ARG A 258 3.53 -3.31 16.02
N GLY A 259 4.11 -3.51 14.85
CA GLY A 259 3.77 -4.64 13.99
C GLY A 259 4.22 -5.98 14.58
N ARG A 260 5.40 -6.04 15.23
CA ARG A 260 5.86 -7.25 15.93
C ARG A 260 4.99 -7.58 17.14
N ASP A 261 4.55 -6.59 17.91
CA ASP A 261 3.65 -6.81 19.04
C ASP A 261 2.29 -7.34 18.57
N TYR A 262 1.72 -6.75 17.51
CA TYR A 262 0.50 -7.29 16.89
C TYR A 262 0.67 -8.75 16.45
N LYS A 263 1.77 -9.07 15.75
CA LYS A 263 2.06 -10.44 15.31
C LYS A 263 2.19 -11.42 16.48
N ARG A 264 2.87 -11.00 17.56
CA ARG A 264 3.00 -11.79 18.78
C ARG A 264 1.62 -12.11 19.36
N ILE A 265 0.79 -11.08 19.58
CA ILE A 265 -0.56 -11.22 20.13
C ILE A 265 -1.42 -12.15 19.26
N VAL A 266 -1.43 -11.95 17.94
CA VAL A 266 -2.19 -12.80 17.00
C VAL A 266 -1.71 -14.24 17.06
N ASN A 267 -0.41 -14.50 17.17
CA ASN A 267 0.15 -15.86 17.25
C ASN A 267 -0.12 -16.55 18.59
N GLU A 268 -0.34 -15.79 19.66
CA GLU A 268 -0.68 -16.29 21.01
C GLU A 268 -2.19 -16.56 21.17
N LEU A 269 -3.07 -16.13 20.23
CA LEU A 269 -4.50 -16.44 20.29
C LEU A 269 -4.73 -17.97 20.28
N GLN A 270 -5.67 -18.44 21.12
CA GLN A 270 -6.08 -19.84 21.24
C GLN A 270 -7.40 -20.10 20.54
#